data_e95efee16640ca988e64b3459b16b649
#
_entry.id   e95efee16640ca988e64b3459b16b649
#
_cell.length_a   1.000
_cell.length_b   1.000
_cell.length_c   1.000
_cell.angle_alpha   90.00
_cell.angle_beta   90.00
_cell.angle_gamma   90.00
#
_symmetry.space_group_name_H-M   'P 1'
#
loop_
_entity.id
_entity.type
_entity.pdbx_description
1 polymer ?
#
loop_
_entity_poly.entity_id
_entity_poly.type
_entity_poly.pdbx_seq_one_letter_code
_entity_poly.pdbx_strand_id
1 'polypeptide(L)'
;MSQVTFFSVARRPKWIAGLLFSLAVAAVFALLGQWQLERTFTVVEPAVENEKVFVLNDIATPGAPITAEAANVLVSANIMLDQSNVFIVSDRLQQAGDEIVSGYWLIANSGALLTDNDNTGSLTVAIGFSENLETIEQARTELQASMLPQAFLESTGRYLQTEAPVDAPDATKPYLFGSLSLAQLVNLYSSEQVESFAGFLALDAEPGFELEKINLPPQEVGTTVNWLTLFYAVEWVLFGVFAVFLWWRLVEDQRLREESGPEEK
;
A
#
# COMPACT_ATOMS: atom_id res chain seq x y z
N MET A 1 49.41 -2.32 -49.93
CA MET A 1 48.67 -3.01 -48.87
C MET A 1 47.31 -2.37 -48.75
N SER A 2 46.24 -3.07 -49.06
CA SER A 2 44.88 -2.50 -48.94
C SER A 2 44.53 -2.44 -47.44
N GLN A 3 44.26 -1.22 -46.95
CA GLN A 3 43.87 -1.04 -45.54
C GLN A 3 42.57 -1.81 -45.26
N VAL A 4 42.55 -2.66 -44.24
CA VAL A 4 41.38 -3.37 -43.77
C VAL A 4 40.50 -2.37 -43.01
N THR A 5 39.33 -2.01 -43.59
CA THR A 5 38.40 -1.06 -42.97
C THR A 5 37.42 -1.78 -42.07
N PHE A 6 36.90 -1.11 -41.03
CA PHE A 6 35.88 -1.65 -40.15
C PHE A 6 34.68 -2.26 -40.92
N PHE A 7 34.18 -1.53 -41.93
CA PHE A 7 33.04 -1.98 -42.74
C PHE A 7 33.35 -3.20 -43.60
N SER A 8 34.61 -3.43 -44.02
CA SER A 8 34.99 -4.64 -44.77
C SER A 8 34.92 -5.89 -43.91
N VAL A 9 35.16 -5.75 -42.59
CA VAL A 9 35.05 -6.82 -41.61
C VAL A 9 33.59 -6.99 -41.16
N ALA A 10 32.89 -5.90 -40.81
CA ALA A 10 31.52 -5.90 -40.30
C ALA A 10 30.49 -6.51 -41.28
N ARG A 11 30.73 -6.35 -42.62
CA ARG A 11 29.83 -6.91 -43.66
C ARG A 11 29.99 -8.41 -43.91
N ARG A 12 30.93 -9.08 -43.30
CA ARG A 12 31.07 -10.53 -43.44
C ARG A 12 29.91 -11.26 -42.79
N PRO A 13 29.42 -12.40 -43.36
CA PRO A 13 28.21 -13.07 -42.82
C PRO A 13 28.22 -13.36 -41.34
N LYS A 14 29.39 -13.78 -40.77
CA LYS A 14 29.55 -14.05 -39.33
C LYS A 14 29.30 -12.82 -38.46
N TRP A 15 29.78 -11.64 -38.90
CA TRP A 15 29.62 -10.41 -38.17
C TRP A 15 28.22 -9.78 -38.30
N ILE A 16 27.57 -9.99 -39.49
CA ILE A 16 26.16 -9.65 -39.69
C ILE A 16 25.30 -10.52 -38.76
N ALA A 17 25.55 -11.84 -38.69
CA ALA A 17 24.85 -12.72 -37.75
C ALA A 17 25.07 -12.29 -36.30
N GLY A 18 26.31 -11.90 -35.93
CA GLY A 18 26.64 -11.35 -34.61
C GLY A 18 25.89 -10.04 -34.30
N LEU A 19 25.75 -9.14 -35.28
CA LEU A 19 24.96 -7.92 -35.12
C LEU A 19 23.47 -8.23 -34.89
N LEU A 20 22.92 -9.09 -35.71
CA LEU A 20 21.51 -9.48 -35.56
C LEU A 20 21.26 -10.13 -34.19
N PHE A 21 22.18 -10.96 -33.71
CA PHE A 21 22.10 -11.53 -32.36
C PHE A 21 22.17 -10.43 -31.28
N SER A 22 23.14 -9.52 -31.37
CA SER A 22 23.26 -8.40 -30.41
C SER A 22 22.03 -7.50 -30.40
N LEU A 23 21.43 -7.22 -31.57
CA LEU A 23 20.20 -6.45 -31.66
C LEU A 23 19.00 -7.21 -31.08
N ALA A 24 18.92 -8.52 -31.28
CA ALA A 24 17.87 -9.35 -30.66
C ALA A 24 18.00 -9.32 -29.12
N VAL A 25 19.21 -9.44 -28.60
CA VAL A 25 19.48 -9.33 -27.15
C VAL A 25 19.12 -7.94 -26.64
N ALA A 26 19.53 -6.88 -27.34
CA ALA A 26 19.18 -5.50 -26.99
C ALA A 26 17.67 -5.26 -27.00
N ALA A 27 16.94 -5.85 -27.95
CA ALA A 27 15.46 -5.77 -28.01
C ALA A 27 14.82 -6.46 -26.78
N VAL A 28 15.32 -7.62 -26.36
CA VAL A 28 14.84 -8.28 -25.13
C VAL A 28 15.07 -7.38 -23.91
N PHE A 29 16.25 -6.80 -23.78
CA PHE A 29 16.54 -5.88 -22.69
C PHE A 29 15.66 -4.61 -22.73
N ALA A 30 15.39 -4.08 -23.92
CA ALA A 30 14.48 -2.93 -24.07
C ALA A 30 13.04 -3.28 -23.62
N LEU A 31 12.54 -4.46 -23.95
CA LEU A 31 11.22 -4.94 -23.50
C LEU A 31 11.17 -5.15 -21.97
N LEU A 32 12.25 -5.67 -21.38
CA LEU A 32 12.34 -5.81 -19.92
C LEU A 32 12.42 -4.44 -19.23
N GLY A 33 13.15 -3.49 -19.80
CA GLY A 33 13.21 -2.11 -19.32
C GLY A 33 11.86 -1.41 -19.39
N GLN A 34 11.13 -1.57 -20.49
CA GLN A 34 9.78 -1.03 -20.64
C GLN A 34 8.82 -1.66 -19.61
N TRP A 35 8.83 -2.97 -19.45
CA TRP A 35 8.01 -3.66 -18.46
C TRP A 35 8.29 -3.18 -17.02
N GLN A 36 9.56 -2.94 -16.67
CA GLN A 36 9.94 -2.37 -15.38
C GLN A 36 9.45 -0.93 -15.24
N LEU A 37 9.57 -0.12 -16.30
CA LEU A 37 9.14 1.28 -16.29
C LEU A 37 7.62 1.41 -16.06
N GLU A 38 6.81 0.56 -16.68
CA GLU A 38 5.36 0.52 -16.47
C GLU A 38 4.98 0.26 -15.01
N ARG A 39 5.80 -0.52 -14.29
CA ARG A 39 5.62 -0.81 -12.84
C ARG A 39 6.22 0.24 -11.91
N THR A 40 6.98 1.19 -12.43
CA THR A 40 7.64 2.24 -11.64
C THR A 40 6.62 3.26 -11.11
N PHE A 41 5.55 3.49 -11.86
CA PHE A 41 4.54 4.49 -11.54
C PHE A 41 3.27 3.80 -11.06
N THR A 42 2.95 3.95 -9.78
CA THR A 42 1.65 3.57 -9.23
C THR A 42 0.79 4.82 -9.17
N VAL A 43 -0.25 4.87 -10.00
CA VAL A 43 -1.26 5.93 -9.92
C VAL A 43 -2.23 5.55 -8.82
N VAL A 44 -2.29 6.35 -7.77
CA VAL A 44 -3.37 6.26 -6.78
C VAL A 44 -4.53 7.07 -7.35
N GLU A 45 -5.59 6.40 -7.77
CA GLU A 45 -6.79 7.08 -8.24
C GLU A 45 -7.45 7.82 -7.06
N PRO A 46 -7.91 9.08 -7.25
CA PRO A 46 -8.62 9.78 -6.19
C PRO A 46 -9.93 9.06 -5.89
N ALA A 47 -10.34 9.08 -4.62
CA ALA A 47 -11.66 8.63 -4.22
C ALA A 47 -12.72 9.39 -5.04
N VAL A 48 -13.55 8.66 -5.77
CA VAL A 48 -14.57 9.28 -6.63
C VAL A 48 -15.75 9.70 -5.73
N GLU A 49 -16.30 10.88 -5.97
CA GLU A 49 -17.40 11.49 -5.21
C GLU A 49 -18.66 10.61 -5.10
N ASN A 50 -18.73 9.50 -5.86
CA ASN A 50 -19.79 8.49 -5.87
C ASN A 50 -19.23 7.09 -5.69
N GLU A 51 -18.47 6.83 -4.63
CA GLU A 51 -17.97 5.50 -4.34
C GLU A 51 -19.11 4.51 -4.07
N LYS A 52 -19.00 3.35 -4.71
CA LYS A 52 -19.92 2.24 -4.43
C LYS A 52 -19.68 1.72 -3.02
N VAL A 53 -20.76 1.60 -2.23
CA VAL A 53 -20.73 0.93 -0.94
C VAL A 53 -20.82 -0.57 -1.15
N PHE A 54 -19.85 -1.31 -0.64
CA PHE A 54 -19.84 -2.78 -0.65
C PHE A 54 -20.33 -3.33 0.69
N VAL A 55 -20.84 -4.54 0.71
CA VAL A 55 -21.05 -5.25 1.97
C VAL A 55 -19.71 -5.78 2.47
N LEU A 56 -19.34 -5.51 3.73
CA LEU A 56 -18.02 -5.90 4.26
C LEU A 56 -17.73 -7.39 4.04
N ASN A 57 -18.70 -8.26 4.28
CA ASN A 57 -18.57 -9.70 4.15
C ASN A 57 -18.36 -10.20 2.70
N ASP A 58 -18.68 -9.38 1.69
CA ASP A 58 -18.44 -9.73 0.28
C ASP A 58 -16.98 -9.52 -0.12
N ILE A 59 -16.25 -8.67 0.62
CA ILE A 59 -14.88 -8.25 0.25
C ILE A 59 -13.82 -8.60 1.28
N ALA A 60 -14.21 -8.92 2.52
CA ALA A 60 -13.30 -9.25 3.60
C ALA A 60 -13.87 -10.38 4.46
N THR A 61 -13.01 -11.27 4.93
CA THR A 61 -13.35 -12.39 5.81
C THR A 61 -12.46 -12.33 7.04
N PRO A 62 -12.98 -12.55 8.27
CA PRO A 62 -12.18 -12.68 9.47
C PRO A 62 -11.09 -13.74 9.29
N GLY A 63 -9.91 -13.51 9.85
CA GLY A 63 -8.76 -14.40 9.74
C GLY A 63 -8.02 -14.36 8.39
N ALA A 64 -8.60 -13.75 7.36
CA ALA A 64 -7.97 -13.60 6.05
C ALA A 64 -7.22 -12.26 5.93
N PRO A 65 -6.12 -12.21 5.16
CA PRO A 65 -5.43 -10.95 4.89
C PRO A 65 -6.29 -10.00 4.05
N ILE A 66 -6.12 -8.69 4.26
CA ILE A 66 -6.79 -7.67 3.44
C ILE A 66 -6.23 -7.69 2.01
N THR A 67 -7.11 -7.70 1.02
CA THR A 67 -6.73 -7.60 -0.39
C THR A 67 -6.62 -6.14 -0.84
N ALA A 68 -5.95 -5.90 -1.96
CA ALA A 68 -5.83 -4.54 -2.52
C ALA A 68 -7.21 -3.97 -2.91
N GLU A 69 -8.12 -4.82 -3.37
CA GLU A 69 -9.49 -4.45 -3.76
C GLU A 69 -10.37 -4.11 -2.57
N ALA A 70 -10.11 -4.73 -1.40
CA ALA A 70 -10.84 -4.48 -0.16
C ALA A 70 -10.32 -3.27 0.62
N ALA A 71 -9.10 -2.82 0.33
CA ALA A 71 -8.49 -1.73 1.06
C ALA A 71 -9.02 -0.35 0.61
N ASN A 72 -9.33 0.49 1.59
CA ASN A 72 -9.72 1.89 1.37
C ASN A 72 -11.03 2.09 0.56
N VAL A 73 -11.99 1.16 0.68
CA VAL A 73 -13.32 1.26 0.05
C VAL A 73 -14.40 1.53 1.08
N LEU A 74 -15.53 2.12 0.63
CA LEU A 74 -16.71 2.28 1.46
C LEU A 74 -17.42 0.93 1.62
N VAL A 75 -17.74 0.60 2.87
CA VAL A 75 -18.46 -0.64 3.19
C VAL A 75 -19.62 -0.37 4.13
N SER A 76 -20.65 -1.22 4.05
CA SER A 76 -21.67 -1.37 5.06
C SER A 76 -21.41 -2.66 5.87
N ALA A 77 -21.62 -2.60 7.17
CA ALA A 77 -21.51 -3.72 8.08
C ALA A 77 -22.55 -3.60 9.20
N ASN A 78 -23.10 -4.73 9.65
CA ASN A 78 -23.89 -4.78 10.87
C ASN A 78 -22.95 -4.98 12.05
N ILE A 79 -22.77 -3.96 12.88
CA ILE A 79 -21.83 -3.95 14.00
C ILE A 79 -22.51 -3.78 15.34
N MET A 80 -21.90 -4.35 16.38
CA MET A 80 -22.28 -4.16 17.78
C MET A 80 -21.04 -3.78 18.57
N LEU A 81 -20.98 -2.53 19.06
CA LEU A 81 -19.82 -2.01 19.76
C LEU A 81 -19.63 -2.69 21.13
N ASP A 82 -18.39 -3.06 21.42
CA ASP A 82 -17.98 -3.54 22.73
C ASP A 82 -17.44 -2.37 23.58
N GLN A 83 -18.28 -1.91 24.49
CA GLN A 83 -17.98 -0.78 25.36
C GLN A 83 -16.86 -1.05 26.37
N SER A 84 -16.48 -2.31 26.61
CA SER A 84 -15.37 -2.67 27.49
C SER A 84 -14.01 -2.50 26.82
N ASN A 85 -13.96 -2.55 25.49
CA ASN A 85 -12.75 -2.49 24.66
C ASN A 85 -12.69 -1.18 23.85
N VAL A 86 -12.57 -0.06 24.57
CA VAL A 86 -12.51 1.29 23.98
C VAL A 86 -11.13 1.93 24.24
N PHE A 87 -10.48 2.38 23.16
CA PHE A 87 -9.13 2.91 23.18
C PHE A 87 -9.04 4.23 22.42
N ILE A 88 -7.89 4.90 22.49
CA ILE A 88 -7.59 6.14 21.79
C ILE A 88 -6.33 5.94 20.97
N VAL A 89 -6.32 6.47 19.75
CA VAL A 89 -5.15 6.49 18.87
C VAL A 89 -4.75 7.93 18.59
N SER A 90 -3.49 8.27 18.83
CA SER A 90 -2.92 9.61 18.59
C SER A 90 -2.47 9.79 17.15
N ASP A 91 -2.01 11.00 16.85
CA ASP A 91 -1.41 11.37 15.56
C ASP A 91 -2.31 11.10 14.35
N ARG A 92 -3.62 11.29 14.56
CA ARG A 92 -4.63 11.15 13.50
C ARG A 92 -4.80 12.44 12.74
N LEU A 93 -4.67 12.33 11.42
CA LEU A 93 -4.88 13.47 10.52
C LEU A 93 -6.36 13.59 10.13
N GLN A 94 -6.88 14.80 10.20
CA GLN A 94 -8.26 15.17 9.88
C GLN A 94 -8.26 16.28 8.85
N GLN A 95 -9.11 16.18 7.84
CA GLN A 95 -9.39 17.28 6.94
C GLN A 95 -10.40 18.23 7.62
N ALA A 96 -9.97 19.44 7.96
CA ALA A 96 -10.78 20.50 8.55
C ALA A 96 -10.87 21.68 7.57
N GLY A 97 -11.89 21.71 6.71
CA GLY A 97 -11.96 22.67 5.59
C GLY A 97 -10.79 22.49 4.63
N ASP A 98 -9.98 23.51 4.44
CA ASP A 98 -8.80 23.50 3.57
C ASP A 98 -7.50 23.13 4.31
N GLU A 99 -7.56 22.89 5.63
CA GLU A 99 -6.42 22.57 6.46
C GLU A 99 -6.43 21.10 6.88
N ILE A 100 -5.24 20.54 7.17
CA ILE A 100 -5.08 19.24 7.80
C ILE A 100 -4.64 19.47 9.24
N VAL A 101 -5.44 18.99 10.17
CA VAL A 101 -5.17 19.08 11.60
C VAL A 101 -4.80 17.70 12.15
N SER A 102 -4.06 17.68 13.25
CA SER A 102 -3.68 16.45 13.94
C SER A 102 -4.43 16.34 15.26
N GLY A 103 -4.85 15.13 15.60
CA GLY A 103 -5.58 14.88 16.84
C GLY A 103 -5.64 13.38 17.16
N TYR A 104 -6.76 12.95 17.67
CA TYR A 104 -6.97 11.63 18.25
C TYR A 104 -8.24 10.99 17.68
N TRP A 105 -8.22 9.68 17.51
CA TRP A 105 -9.41 8.89 17.23
C TRP A 105 -9.85 8.12 18.46
N LEU A 106 -11.16 8.10 18.70
CA LEU A 106 -11.79 7.15 19.58
C LEU A 106 -12.04 5.86 18.80
N ILE A 107 -11.54 4.75 19.30
CA ILE A 107 -11.73 3.44 18.68
C ILE A 107 -12.35 2.45 19.66
N ALA A 108 -13.09 1.50 19.15
CA ALA A 108 -13.60 0.39 19.95
C ALA A 108 -13.49 -0.93 19.19
N ASN A 109 -13.47 -2.04 19.92
CA ASN A 109 -13.77 -3.33 19.33
C ASN A 109 -15.28 -3.42 19.03
N SER A 110 -15.65 -4.25 18.08
CA SER A 110 -17.02 -4.49 17.67
C SER A 110 -17.18 -5.95 17.24
N GLY A 111 -18.30 -6.56 17.55
CA GLY A 111 -18.78 -7.72 16.80
C GLY A 111 -19.34 -7.26 15.46
N ALA A 112 -18.88 -7.86 14.36
CA ALA A 112 -19.47 -7.69 13.04
C ALA A 112 -20.22 -8.97 12.65
N LEU A 113 -21.51 -8.84 12.32
CA LEU A 113 -22.36 -9.98 11.94
C LEU A 113 -21.91 -10.54 10.58
N LEU A 114 -21.64 -11.83 10.52
CA LEU A 114 -21.29 -12.54 9.28
C LEU A 114 -22.55 -13.05 8.59
N THR A 115 -22.60 -12.95 7.27
CA THR A 115 -23.82 -13.22 6.48
C THR A 115 -24.27 -14.67 6.55
N ASP A 116 -23.35 -15.62 6.79
CA ASP A 116 -23.64 -17.04 6.54
C ASP A 116 -24.11 -17.87 7.75
N ASN A 117 -23.94 -17.43 9.00
CA ASN A 117 -24.19 -18.32 10.15
C ASN A 117 -24.61 -17.67 11.47
N ASP A 118 -25.11 -16.46 11.53
CA ASP A 118 -25.31 -15.71 12.78
C ASP A 118 -24.02 -15.58 13.65
N ASN A 119 -22.87 -15.94 13.08
CA ASN A 119 -21.57 -15.79 13.71
C ASN A 119 -21.10 -14.34 13.62
N THR A 120 -20.19 -13.99 14.52
CA THR A 120 -19.58 -12.66 14.54
C THR A 120 -18.07 -12.73 14.32
N GLY A 121 -17.54 -11.78 13.57
CA GLY A 121 -16.10 -11.51 13.49
C GLY A 121 -15.74 -10.31 14.38
N SER A 122 -14.53 -10.26 14.92
CA SER A 122 -14.03 -9.09 15.63
C SER A 122 -13.59 -8.02 14.62
N LEU A 123 -14.15 -6.82 14.73
CA LEU A 123 -13.85 -5.67 13.86
C LEU A 123 -13.51 -4.46 14.72
N THR A 124 -12.31 -3.90 14.56
CA THR A 124 -11.99 -2.62 15.19
C THR A 124 -12.67 -1.48 14.41
N VAL A 125 -13.28 -0.57 15.14
CA VAL A 125 -14.05 0.54 14.59
C VAL A 125 -13.49 1.87 15.13
N ALA A 126 -13.17 2.80 14.25
CA ALA A 126 -12.87 4.18 14.60
C ALA A 126 -14.18 5.00 14.56
N ILE A 127 -14.51 5.64 15.67
CA ILE A 127 -15.85 6.19 15.94
C ILE A 127 -15.89 7.67 15.66
N GLY A 128 -14.86 8.44 16.09
CA GLY A 128 -14.85 9.88 15.97
C GLY A 128 -13.47 10.46 16.26
N PHE A 129 -13.32 11.75 15.98
CA PHE A 129 -12.08 12.53 16.06
C PHE A 129 -12.22 13.68 17.07
N SER A 130 -11.10 14.02 17.73
CA SER A 130 -10.94 15.31 18.43
C SER A 130 -9.48 15.75 18.38
N GLU A 131 -9.23 17.04 18.21
CA GLU A 131 -7.89 17.62 18.38
C GLU A 131 -7.43 17.61 19.85
N ASN A 132 -8.38 17.57 20.78
CA ASN A 132 -8.11 17.67 22.21
C ASN A 132 -8.14 16.31 22.90
N LEU A 133 -7.02 15.97 23.57
CA LEU A 133 -6.90 14.71 24.31
C LEU A 133 -7.92 14.61 25.47
N GLU A 134 -8.21 15.70 26.17
CA GLU A 134 -9.16 15.70 27.29
C GLU A 134 -10.58 15.39 26.80
N THR A 135 -11.01 15.99 25.69
CA THR A 135 -12.32 15.73 25.08
C THR A 135 -12.47 14.26 24.68
N ILE A 136 -11.44 13.67 24.07
CA ILE A 136 -11.54 12.28 23.62
C ILE A 136 -11.44 11.28 24.79
N GLU A 137 -10.71 11.61 25.86
CA GLU A 137 -10.69 10.83 27.10
C GLU A 137 -12.05 10.86 27.81
N GLN A 138 -12.71 12.02 27.82
CA GLN A 138 -14.07 12.15 28.31
C GLN A 138 -15.05 11.32 27.47
N ALA A 139 -15.01 11.44 26.16
CA ALA A 139 -15.84 10.65 25.25
C ALA A 139 -15.62 9.12 25.44
N ARG A 140 -14.37 8.70 25.64
CA ARG A 140 -14.05 7.30 25.99
C ARG A 140 -14.76 6.86 27.27
N THR A 141 -14.70 7.67 28.30
CA THR A 141 -15.30 7.37 29.60
C THR A 141 -16.83 7.34 29.51
N GLU A 142 -17.43 8.27 28.77
CA GLU A 142 -18.88 8.34 28.55
C GLU A 142 -19.37 7.14 27.73
N LEU A 143 -18.62 6.75 26.67
CA LEU A 143 -18.96 5.57 25.87
C LEU A 143 -18.93 4.29 26.72
N GLN A 144 -17.92 4.13 27.57
CA GLN A 144 -17.80 3.00 28.49
C GLN A 144 -18.91 2.94 29.55
N ALA A 145 -19.39 4.11 29.98
CA ALA A 145 -20.48 4.21 30.97
C ALA A 145 -21.88 4.19 30.36
N SER A 146 -21.98 4.35 29.02
CA SER A 146 -23.27 4.41 28.33
C SER A 146 -23.96 3.04 28.32
N MET A 147 -25.30 3.05 28.22
CA MET A 147 -26.10 1.84 28.00
C MET A 147 -26.47 1.74 26.52
N LEU A 148 -25.51 1.36 25.69
CA LEU A 148 -25.82 1.12 24.27
C LEU A 148 -26.69 -0.14 24.12
N PRO A 149 -27.61 -0.14 23.14
CA PRO A 149 -28.36 -1.34 22.81
C PRO A 149 -27.40 -2.49 22.45
N GLN A 150 -27.61 -3.65 23.04
CA GLN A 150 -26.92 -4.89 22.67
C GLN A 150 -27.55 -5.43 21.37
N ALA A 151 -27.44 -4.70 20.30
CA ALA A 151 -28.01 -5.00 18.99
C ALA A 151 -27.02 -4.63 17.88
N PHE A 152 -27.06 -5.41 16.82
CA PHE A 152 -26.33 -5.07 15.61
C PHE A 152 -27.02 -3.91 14.90
N LEU A 153 -26.25 -2.88 14.57
CA LEU A 153 -26.71 -1.72 13.83
C LEU A 153 -25.95 -1.66 12.49
N GLU A 154 -26.70 -1.45 11.42
CA GLU A 154 -26.09 -1.20 10.13
C GLU A 154 -25.31 0.11 10.17
N SER A 155 -24.04 0.03 9.83
CA SER A 155 -23.12 1.14 9.86
C SER A 155 -22.33 1.18 8.57
N THR A 156 -22.07 2.38 8.07
CA THR A 156 -21.25 2.60 6.87
C THR A 156 -19.95 3.27 7.28
N GLY A 157 -18.88 2.93 6.59
CA GLY A 157 -17.59 3.52 6.83
C GLY A 157 -16.55 3.10 5.80
N ARG A 158 -15.35 3.61 5.95
CA ARG A 158 -14.21 3.25 5.10
C ARG A 158 -13.42 2.11 5.74
N TYR A 159 -13.26 1.01 5.01
CA TYR A 159 -12.47 -0.13 5.46
C TYR A 159 -11.00 0.09 5.13
N LEU A 160 -10.17 0.18 6.16
CA LEU A 160 -8.78 0.59 6.08
C LEU A 160 -7.85 -0.52 6.55
N GLN A 161 -6.62 -0.51 6.06
CA GLN A 161 -5.57 -1.44 6.47
C GLN A 161 -5.07 -1.12 7.88
N THR A 162 -4.67 -2.18 8.62
CA THR A 162 -3.94 -2.05 9.88
C THR A 162 -2.63 -1.29 9.69
N GLU A 163 -2.23 -0.54 10.69
CA GLU A 163 -0.96 0.17 10.70
C GLU A 163 0.16 -0.66 11.36
N ALA A 164 1.40 -0.30 11.08
CA ALA A 164 2.53 -0.85 11.80
C ALA A 164 2.49 -0.41 13.28
N PRO A 165 2.88 -1.27 14.23
CA PRO A 165 2.91 -0.91 15.64
C PRO A 165 3.91 0.23 15.90
N VAL A 166 3.47 1.21 16.66
CA VAL A 166 4.27 2.33 17.16
C VAL A 166 4.18 2.37 18.67
N ASP A 167 5.24 2.80 19.34
CA ASP A 167 5.27 2.94 20.78
C ASP A 167 4.17 3.89 21.26
N ALA A 168 3.59 3.58 22.43
CA ALA A 168 2.58 4.43 23.05
C ALA A 168 3.18 5.81 23.37
N PRO A 169 2.47 6.90 23.04
CA PRO A 169 2.98 8.26 23.32
C PRO A 169 3.10 8.56 24.81
N ASP A 170 2.33 7.85 25.65
CA ASP A 170 2.37 7.93 27.10
C ASP A 170 2.18 6.53 27.74
N ALA A 171 3.26 5.97 28.25
CA ALA A 171 3.24 4.65 28.91
C ALA A 171 2.37 4.58 30.18
N THR A 172 1.97 5.71 30.75
CA THR A 172 1.07 5.77 31.91
C THR A 172 -0.40 5.64 31.53
N LYS A 173 -0.72 5.75 30.22
CA LYS A 173 -2.07 5.66 29.67
C LYS A 173 -2.21 4.39 28.79
N PRO A 174 -2.53 3.23 29.36
CA PRO A 174 -2.55 1.96 28.64
C PRO A 174 -3.64 1.87 27.56
N TYR A 175 -4.53 2.84 27.50
CA TYR A 175 -5.59 2.98 26.49
C TYR A 175 -5.22 3.92 25.34
N LEU A 176 -4.03 4.54 25.38
CA LEU A 176 -3.55 5.49 24.37
C LEU A 176 -2.45 4.84 23.52
N PHE A 177 -2.69 4.72 22.21
CA PHE A 177 -1.81 4.10 21.23
C PHE A 177 -1.24 5.13 20.26
N GLY A 178 -0.02 4.89 19.77
CA GLY A 178 0.63 5.72 18.74
C GLY A 178 0.18 5.36 17.32
N SER A 179 -0.44 4.20 17.13
CA SER A 179 -0.95 3.76 15.82
C SER A 179 -2.14 2.83 15.95
N LEU A 180 -2.96 2.72 14.91
CA LEU A 180 -4.05 1.74 14.84
C LEU A 180 -3.49 0.40 14.34
N SER A 181 -2.72 -0.25 15.21
CA SER A 181 -2.15 -1.56 14.96
C SER A 181 -3.05 -2.66 15.53
N LEU A 182 -3.73 -3.39 14.67
CA LEU A 182 -4.56 -4.51 15.09
C LEU A 182 -3.75 -5.60 15.79
N ALA A 183 -2.47 -5.76 15.43
CA ALA A 183 -1.58 -6.71 16.10
C ALA A 183 -1.35 -6.38 17.59
N GLN A 184 -1.42 -5.10 17.96
CA GLN A 184 -1.37 -4.68 19.37
C GLN A 184 -2.73 -4.82 20.04
N LEU A 185 -3.81 -4.39 19.37
CA LEU A 185 -5.15 -4.26 19.93
C LEU A 185 -5.82 -5.63 20.17
N VAL A 186 -5.68 -6.59 19.24
CA VAL A 186 -6.35 -7.90 19.34
C VAL A 186 -5.98 -8.66 20.64
N ASN A 187 -4.79 -8.46 21.16
CA ASN A 187 -4.36 -9.07 22.41
C ASN A 187 -4.96 -8.42 23.67
N LEU A 188 -5.58 -7.25 23.53
CA LEU A 188 -6.21 -6.51 24.62
C LEU A 188 -7.73 -6.70 24.64
N TYR A 189 -8.30 -7.18 23.55
CA TYR A 189 -9.71 -7.44 23.49
C TYR A 189 -10.09 -8.61 24.40
N SER A 190 -11.00 -8.35 25.34
CA SER A 190 -11.42 -9.29 26.36
C SER A 190 -12.48 -10.31 25.89
N SER A 191 -12.88 -10.21 24.62
CA SER A 191 -13.88 -11.12 24.02
C SER A 191 -13.29 -12.49 23.73
N GLU A 192 -14.16 -13.52 23.78
CA GLU A 192 -13.84 -14.90 23.39
C GLU A 192 -13.12 -14.95 22.04
N GLN A 193 -12.37 -16.03 21.79
CA GLN A 193 -11.53 -16.24 20.59
C GLN A 193 -12.36 -16.20 19.30
N VAL A 194 -12.70 -15.00 18.87
CA VAL A 194 -13.38 -14.72 17.61
C VAL A 194 -12.32 -14.26 16.60
N GLU A 195 -12.36 -14.81 15.40
CA GLU A 195 -11.47 -14.38 14.34
C GLU A 195 -11.64 -12.89 14.02
N SER A 196 -10.55 -12.17 13.84
CA SER A 196 -10.55 -10.74 13.61
C SER A 196 -10.38 -10.42 12.13
N PHE A 197 -11.08 -9.38 11.67
CA PHE A 197 -10.78 -8.78 10.37
C PHE A 197 -9.38 -8.18 10.37
N ALA A 198 -8.67 -8.28 9.26
CA ALA A 198 -7.30 -7.76 9.10
C ALA A 198 -7.25 -6.24 8.87
N GLY A 199 -8.39 -5.60 8.70
CA GLY A 199 -8.56 -4.15 8.60
C GLY A 199 -9.47 -3.61 9.69
N PHE A 200 -9.65 -2.29 9.70
CA PHE A 200 -10.55 -1.60 10.61
C PHE A 200 -11.54 -0.70 9.84
N LEU A 201 -12.63 -0.35 10.47
CA LEU A 201 -13.69 0.48 9.90
C LEU A 201 -13.62 1.90 10.48
N ALA A 202 -13.34 2.92 9.66
CA ALA A 202 -13.55 4.31 10.05
C ALA A 202 -14.99 4.70 9.69
N LEU A 203 -15.81 4.97 10.71
CA LEU A 203 -17.24 5.25 10.53
C LEU A 203 -17.48 6.54 9.77
N ASP A 204 -18.41 6.49 8.83
CA ASP A 204 -18.94 7.62 8.09
C ASP A 204 -20.29 8.07 8.72
N ALA A 205 -20.26 8.39 10.02
CA ALA A 205 -21.43 8.79 10.78
C ALA A 205 -21.07 9.86 11.82
N GLU A 206 -22.08 10.61 12.26
CA GLU A 206 -21.90 11.55 13.37
C GLU A 206 -21.67 10.77 14.68
N PRO A 207 -20.50 10.94 15.33
CA PRO A 207 -20.11 10.06 16.44
C PRO A 207 -20.83 10.33 17.77
N GLY A 208 -21.39 11.48 17.97
CA GLY A 208 -21.83 11.94 19.29
C GLY A 208 -20.66 12.26 20.23
N PHE A 209 -20.91 12.35 21.55
CA PHE A 209 -19.88 12.54 22.59
C PHE A 209 -18.98 13.76 22.39
N GLU A 210 -19.48 14.86 21.81
CA GLU A 210 -18.70 16.06 21.46
C GLU A 210 -17.49 15.77 20.54
N LEU A 211 -17.52 14.65 19.81
CA LEU A 211 -16.51 14.30 18.81
C LEU A 211 -16.93 14.76 17.42
N GLU A 212 -15.95 15.00 16.59
CA GLU A 212 -16.15 15.27 15.18
C GLU A 212 -16.22 13.96 14.38
N LYS A 213 -16.97 13.98 13.29
CA LYS A 213 -16.95 12.91 12.30
C LYS A 213 -15.56 12.74 11.73
N ILE A 214 -15.12 11.50 11.54
CA ILE A 214 -13.84 11.22 10.90
C ILE A 214 -13.90 11.63 9.43
N ASN A 215 -13.09 12.61 9.09
CA ASN A 215 -12.94 13.11 7.73
C ASN A 215 -11.48 12.89 7.29
N LEU A 216 -11.26 11.77 6.63
CA LEU A 216 -9.92 11.40 6.16
C LEU A 216 -9.43 12.42 5.14
N PRO A 217 -8.18 12.91 5.26
CA PRO A 217 -7.62 13.76 4.25
C PRO A 217 -7.66 13.04 2.89
N PRO A 218 -7.88 13.78 1.79
CA PRO A 218 -7.82 13.20 0.47
C PRO A 218 -6.51 12.44 0.32
N GLN A 219 -6.58 11.22 -0.18
CA GLN A 219 -5.35 10.56 -0.59
C GLN A 219 -4.74 11.42 -1.69
N GLU A 220 -3.53 11.94 -1.43
CA GLU A 220 -2.83 12.66 -2.47
C GLU A 220 -2.75 11.77 -3.70
N VAL A 221 -3.25 12.27 -4.83
CA VAL A 221 -3.05 11.67 -6.14
C VAL A 221 -1.58 11.81 -6.47
N GLY A 222 -0.77 11.04 -5.78
CA GLY A 222 0.67 11.02 -5.95
C GLY A 222 1.04 9.84 -6.83
N THR A 223 1.69 10.13 -7.94
CA THR A 223 2.45 9.10 -8.62
C THR A 223 3.64 8.78 -7.72
N THR A 224 3.53 7.72 -6.93
CA THR A 224 4.69 7.25 -6.17
C THR A 224 5.67 6.59 -7.12
N VAL A 225 6.87 7.16 -7.20
CA VAL A 225 7.96 6.59 -8.02
C VAL A 225 8.68 5.53 -7.19
N ASN A 226 8.59 4.28 -7.63
CA ASN A 226 9.42 3.23 -7.07
C ASN A 226 10.85 3.36 -7.62
N TRP A 227 11.71 4.03 -6.87
CA TRP A 227 13.09 4.29 -7.27
C TRP A 227 13.91 3.03 -7.57
N LEU A 228 13.62 1.93 -6.86
CA LEU A 228 14.28 0.66 -7.11
C LEU A 228 13.92 0.10 -8.49
N THR A 229 12.64 0.15 -8.85
CA THR A 229 12.14 -0.31 -10.15
C THR A 229 12.67 0.57 -11.28
N LEU A 230 12.75 1.89 -11.06
CA LEU A 230 13.33 2.84 -12.00
C LEU A 230 14.82 2.54 -12.23
N PHE A 231 15.57 2.25 -11.17
CA PHE A 231 16.98 1.88 -11.26
C PHE A 231 17.18 0.63 -12.14
N TYR A 232 16.38 -0.40 -11.93
CA TYR A 232 16.45 -1.61 -12.77
C TYR A 232 16.07 -1.33 -14.23
N ALA A 233 15.11 -0.44 -14.50
CA ALA A 233 14.78 -0.07 -15.87
C ALA A 233 15.99 0.56 -16.59
N VAL A 234 16.74 1.42 -15.91
CA VAL A 234 17.98 2.01 -16.43
C VAL A 234 19.05 0.94 -16.66
N GLU A 235 19.20 -0.01 -15.75
CA GLU A 235 20.17 -1.11 -15.86
C GLU A 235 19.90 -1.97 -17.11
N TRP A 236 18.65 -2.27 -17.43
CA TRP A 236 18.29 -2.98 -18.66
C TRP A 236 18.70 -2.24 -19.93
N VAL A 237 18.54 -0.92 -19.96
CA VAL A 237 18.97 -0.09 -21.08
C VAL A 237 20.50 -0.16 -21.25
N LEU A 238 21.24 -0.09 -20.14
CA LEU A 238 22.70 -0.22 -20.16
C LEU A 238 23.16 -1.57 -20.70
N PHE A 239 22.50 -2.67 -20.32
CA PHE A 239 22.81 -4.00 -20.85
C PHE A 239 22.54 -4.09 -22.36
N GLY A 240 21.45 -3.48 -22.83
CA GLY A 240 21.16 -3.40 -24.27
C GLY A 240 22.25 -2.66 -25.06
N VAL A 241 22.67 -1.52 -24.56
CA VAL A 241 23.78 -0.73 -25.17
C VAL A 241 25.08 -1.52 -25.12
N PHE A 242 25.36 -2.21 -24.01
CA PHE A 242 26.56 -3.02 -23.85
C PHE A 242 26.62 -4.21 -24.83
N ALA A 243 25.49 -4.85 -25.12
CA ALA A 243 25.44 -5.94 -26.09
C ALA A 243 25.88 -5.46 -27.51
N VAL A 244 25.40 -4.29 -27.92
CA VAL A 244 25.81 -3.69 -29.23
C VAL A 244 27.27 -3.22 -29.20
N PHE A 245 27.70 -2.64 -28.09
CA PHE A 245 29.10 -2.23 -27.87
C PHE A 245 30.04 -3.43 -27.96
N LEU A 246 29.71 -4.57 -27.35
CA LEU A 246 30.53 -5.77 -27.45
C LEU A 246 30.67 -6.26 -28.91
N TRP A 247 29.58 -6.27 -29.68
CA TRP A 247 29.66 -6.59 -31.10
C TRP A 247 30.61 -5.64 -31.82
N TRP A 248 30.46 -4.33 -31.64
CA TRP A 248 31.38 -3.33 -32.25
C TRP A 248 32.83 -3.57 -31.86
N ARG A 249 33.08 -3.81 -30.59
CA ARG A 249 34.44 -4.07 -30.05
C ARG A 249 35.06 -5.32 -30.66
N LEU A 250 34.30 -6.40 -30.80
CA LEU A 250 34.78 -7.65 -31.39
C LEU A 250 35.11 -7.49 -32.89
N VAL A 251 34.30 -6.73 -33.63
CA VAL A 251 34.58 -6.40 -35.05
C VAL A 251 35.88 -5.59 -35.16
N GLU A 252 36.07 -4.62 -34.29
CA GLU A 252 37.25 -3.78 -34.25
C GLU A 252 38.51 -4.57 -33.87
N ASP A 253 38.44 -5.46 -32.89
CA ASP A 253 39.55 -6.33 -32.53
C ASP A 253 39.92 -7.27 -33.68
N GLN A 254 38.96 -7.77 -34.45
CA GLN A 254 39.23 -8.57 -35.64
C GLN A 254 39.93 -7.74 -36.73
N ARG A 255 39.50 -6.49 -36.94
CA ARG A 255 40.11 -5.55 -37.89
C ARG A 255 41.60 -5.32 -37.54
N LEU A 256 41.86 -5.03 -36.26
CA LEU A 256 43.22 -4.76 -35.79
C LEU A 256 44.15 -5.98 -35.94
N ARG A 257 43.66 -7.19 -35.68
CA ARG A 257 44.42 -8.43 -35.89
C ARG A 257 44.76 -8.67 -37.33
N GLU A 258 43.87 -8.35 -38.28
CA GLU A 258 44.11 -8.51 -39.69
C GLU A 258 45.07 -7.44 -40.24
N GLU A 259 45.10 -6.24 -39.62
CA GLU A 259 46.00 -5.15 -39.95
C GLU A 259 47.45 -5.38 -39.43
N SER A 260 47.55 -6.02 -38.26
CA SER A 260 48.88 -6.31 -37.62
C SER A 260 49.64 -7.46 -38.30
N GLY A 261 49.00 -8.22 -39.22
CA GLY A 261 49.59 -9.39 -39.89
C GLY A 261 49.81 -10.59 -38.97
N PRO A 262 50.16 -11.77 -39.50
CA PRO A 262 50.51 -12.92 -38.64
C PRO A 262 51.80 -12.59 -37.91
N GLU A 263 51.76 -12.71 -36.55
CA GLU A 263 53.02 -12.79 -35.78
C GLU A 263 53.82 -13.97 -36.30
N GLU A 264 54.95 -13.72 -36.94
CA GLU A 264 55.96 -14.78 -37.25
C GLU A 264 56.37 -15.41 -35.93
N LYS A 265 55.99 -16.70 -35.77
CA LYS A 265 56.57 -17.59 -34.78
C LYS A 265 57.78 -18.29 -35.42
#